data_2ad14ad1980c45bfcec2a67a09435461
#
_entry.id   2ad14ad1980c45bfcec2a67a09435461
#
_cell.length_a   1.000
_cell.length_b   1.000
_cell.length_c   1.000
_cell.angle_alpha   90.00
_cell.angle_beta   90.00
_cell.angle_gamma   90.00
#
_symmetry.space_group_name_H-M   'P 1'
#
loop_
_entity.id
_entity.type
_entity.pdbx_description
1 polymer ?
#
loop_
_entity_poly.entity_id
_entity_poly.type
_entity_poly.pdbx_seq_one_letter_code
_entity_poly.pdbx_strand_id
1 'polypeptide(L)'
;SYISNNDVNMLSLCVTPWAKLNKNMLNNAKTTITSENDVQTRDVVLNHIANEDYTFILADFSGMLEAGKSGGFKADNAAYVSALKTIDGYIGEFLSAIDARENAFYEDWLIVVTSNHGGSADGRYGGTSEVERNTFGLFYYNHYTEKQLNGNRLYGAYFDSQNEYKAVVFDSIGKYYSLGMDAFSMEIIMRMVPRQDGTYNGNNWDRILGKAGWGLYRQRGTVSMRTNPKEGPALEQA
;
A
#
# COMPACT_ATOMS: atom_id res chain seq x y z
N SER A 1 -7.39 -17.91 2.05
CA SER A 1 -6.74 -16.64 1.67
C SER A 1 -5.91 -16.81 0.42
N TYR A 2 -5.45 -15.70 -0.19
CA TYR A 2 -4.57 -15.77 -1.37
C TYR A 2 -3.29 -16.57 -1.06
N ILE A 3 -2.70 -16.34 0.11
CA ILE A 3 -1.49 -17.04 0.57
C ILE A 3 -1.73 -18.54 0.65
N SER A 4 -2.71 -18.98 1.41
CA SER A 4 -2.99 -20.41 1.61
C SER A 4 -3.50 -21.14 0.36
N ASN A 5 -4.03 -20.42 -0.62
CA ASN A 5 -4.49 -21.00 -1.88
C ASN A 5 -3.37 -21.17 -2.91
N ASN A 6 -2.29 -20.39 -2.80
CA ASN A 6 -1.18 -20.45 -3.75
C ASN A 6 -0.03 -21.34 -3.27
N ASP A 7 0.13 -21.52 -1.96
CA ASP A 7 1.10 -22.46 -1.41
C ASP A 7 0.55 -23.10 -0.12
N VAL A 8 0.25 -24.38 -0.19
CA VAL A 8 -0.26 -25.17 0.95
C VAL A 8 0.78 -25.37 2.06
N ASN A 9 2.06 -25.14 1.75
CA ASN A 9 3.15 -25.26 2.70
C ASN A 9 3.44 -23.96 3.46
N MET A 10 2.84 -22.84 3.03
CA MET A 10 2.99 -21.57 3.73
C MET A 10 2.32 -21.60 5.10
N LEU A 11 3.12 -21.48 6.14
CA LEU A 11 2.66 -21.33 7.50
C LEU A 11 2.38 -19.86 7.78
N SER A 12 1.16 -19.56 8.21
CA SER A 12 0.73 -18.20 8.54
C SER A 12 0.24 -18.12 9.98
N LEU A 13 0.77 -17.16 10.73
CA LEU A 13 0.37 -16.79 12.09
C LEU A 13 -0.29 -15.44 12.09
N CYS A 14 -1.45 -15.30 12.73
CA CYS A 14 -2.10 -14.03 12.97
C CYS A 14 -2.41 -13.88 14.45
N VAL A 15 -1.89 -12.83 15.06
CA VAL A 15 -2.07 -12.51 16.49
C VAL A 15 -2.69 -11.12 16.60
N THR A 16 -3.87 -11.03 17.21
CA THR A 16 -4.60 -9.77 17.38
C THR A 16 -5.45 -9.78 18.63
N PRO A 17 -5.58 -8.68 19.35
CA PRO A 17 -6.54 -8.56 20.45
C PRO A 17 -8.00 -8.48 19.96
N TRP A 18 -8.22 -8.33 18.68
CA TRP A 18 -9.56 -8.20 18.09
C TRP A 18 -10.12 -9.55 17.60
N ALA A 19 -10.81 -10.28 18.47
CA ALA A 19 -11.36 -11.61 18.18
C ALA A 19 -12.23 -11.68 16.90
N LYS A 20 -12.97 -10.60 16.58
CA LYS A 20 -13.78 -10.56 15.35
C LYS A 20 -12.93 -10.52 14.08
N LEU A 21 -11.74 -9.92 14.13
CA LEU A 21 -10.81 -9.91 13.01
C LEU A 21 -10.34 -11.33 12.71
N ASN A 22 -9.90 -12.06 13.74
CA ASN A 22 -9.52 -13.47 13.62
C ASN A 22 -10.66 -14.32 13.03
N LYS A 23 -11.86 -14.17 13.58
CA LYS A 23 -13.00 -15.00 13.19
C LYS A 23 -13.48 -14.75 11.77
N ASN A 24 -13.46 -13.48 11.30
CA ASN A 24 -14.16 -13.11 10.07
C ASN A 24 -13.22 -12.87 8.88
N MET A 25 -11.98 -12.44 9.14
CA MET A 25 -11.04 -12.06 8.08
C MET A 25 -9.79 -12.93 8.04
N LEU A 26 -9.29 -13.36 9.20
CA LEU A 26 -8.05 -14.11 9.32
C LEU A 26 -8.27 -15.62 9.56
N ASN A 27 -9.48 -16.09 9.48
CA ASN A 27 -9.87 -17.48 9.74
C ASN A 27 -9.24 -18.52 8.80
N ASN A 28 -8.66 -18.08 7.70
CA ASN A 28 -7.90 -18.94 6.75
C ASN A 28 -6.39 -18.97 7.03
N ALA A 29 -5.89 -18.26 8.03
CA ALA A 29 -4.52 -18.43 8.48
C ALA A 29 -4.34 -19.81 9.13
N LYS A 30 -3.12 -20.35 9.05
CA LYS A 30 -2.81 -21.66 9.65
C LYS A 30 -3.01 -21.63 11.16
N THR A 31 -2.60 -20.52 11.79
CA THR A 31 -2.74 -20.29 13.22
C THR A 31 -3.29 -18.90 13.46
N THR A 32 -4.35 -18.79 14.25
CA THR A 32 -4.89 -17.52 14.72
C THR A 32 -4.95 -17.50 16.24
N ILE A 33 -4.43 -16.47 16.85
CA ILE A 33 -4.41 -16.32 18.30
C ILE A 33 -5.07 -14.98 18.65
N THR A 34 -6.06 -15.03 19.52
CA THR A 34 -6.65 -13.83 20.10
C THR A 34 -5.93 -13.52 21.39
N SER A 35 -5.18 -12.43 21.41
CA SER A 35 -4.47 -11.95 22.60
C SER A 35 -5.37 -11.11 23.50
N GLU A 36 -5.04 -11.02 24.76
CA GLU A 36 -5.76 -10.20 25.73
C GLU A 36 -5.39 -8.70 25.61
N ASN A 37 -4.16 -8.43 25.19
CA ASN A 37 -3.59 -7.07 25.07
C ASN A 37 -2.32 -7.08 24.21
N ASP A 38 -1.75 -5.90 23.99
CA ASP A 38 -0.56 -5.72 23.15
C ASP A 38 0.68 -6.42 23.71
N VAL A 39 0.83 -6.53 25.03
CA VAL A 39 1.95 -7.26 25.68
C VAL A 39 1.87 -8.74 25.30
N GLN A 40 0.70 -9.34 25.42
CA GLN A 40 0.52 -10.74 25.03
C GLN A 40 0.69 -10.93 23.52
N THR A 41 0.22 -9.98 22.68
CA THR A 41 0.52 -10.01 21.25
C THR A 41 2.02 -10.08 20.99
N ARG A 42 2.79 -9.19 21.62
CA ARG A 42 4.25 -9.15 21.53
C ARG A 42 4.86 -10.50 21.97
N ASP A 43 4.50 -11.01 23.15
CA ASP A 43 5.08 -12.21 23.72
C ASP A 43 4.83 -13.45 22.84
N VAL A 44 3.61 -13.58 22.35
CA VAL A 44 3.25 -14.66 21.42
C VAL A 44 4.07 -14.58 20.15
N VAL A 45 4.16 -13.39 19.53
CA VAL A 45 4.92 -13.21 18.28
C VAL A 45 6.40 -13.49 18.49
N LEU A 46 7.02 -13.01 19.58
CA LEU A 46 8.41 -13.30 19.92
C LEU A 46 8.67 -14.80 20.06
N ASN A 47 7.79 -15.51 20.77
CA ASN A 47 7.92 -16.95 20.95
C ASN A 47 7.89 -17.69 19.60
N HIS A 48 6.99 -17.31 18.70
CA HIS A 48 6.88 -17.93 17.38
C HIS A 48 8.03 -17.54 16.43
N ILE A 49 8.53 -16.31 16.48
CA ILE A 49 9.76 -15.93 15.75
C ILE A 49 10.95 -16.78 16.20
N ALA A 50 11.09 -16.99 17.49
CA ALA A 50 12.25 -17.71 18.04
C ALA A 50 12.22 -19.23 17.78
N ASN A 51 11.05 -19.85 17.71
CA ASN A 51 10.92 -21.30 17.81
C ASN A 51 10.25 -21.98 16.60
N GLU A 52 9.72 -21.24 15.65
CA GLU A 52 8.94 -21.80 14.54
C GLU A 52 9.26 -21.11 13.20
N ASP A 53 9.00 -21.81 12.09
CA ASP A 53 9.30 -21.35 10.74
C ASP A 53 8.03 -20.86 10.03
N TYR A 54 7.44 -19.78 10.52
CA TYR A 54 6.32 -19.15 9.85
C TYR A 54 6.79 -18.34 8.62
N THR A 55 6.09 -18.55 7.51
CA THR A 55 6.32 -17.79 6.27
C THR A 55 5.65 -16.40 6.31
N PHE A 56 4.59 -16.26 7.10
CA PHE A 56 3.86 -15.00 7.25
C PHE A 56 3.44 -14.83 8.71
N ILE A 57 3.77 -13.70 9.30
CA ILE A 57 3.34 -13.33 10.65
C ILE A 57 2.63 -11.98 10.58
N LEU A 58 1.41 -11.91 11.10
CA LEU A 58 0.66 -10.69 11.30
C LEU A 58 0.48 -10.46 12.81
N ALA A 59 0.98 -9.32 13.29
CA ALA A 59 0.78 -8.83 14.65
C ALA A 59 -0.05 -7.55 14.60
N ASP A 60 -1.18 -7.52 15.29
CA ASP A 60 -2.07 -6.34 15.39
C ASP A 60 -2.04 -5.81 16.83
N PHE A 61 -1.87 -4.50 16.96
CA PHE A 61 -1.76 -3.80 18.23
C PHE A 61 -2.85 -2.75 18.35
N SER A 62 -3.52 -2.70 19.48
CA SER A 62 -4.65 -1.81 19.73
C SER A 62 -4.35 -0.60 20.64
N GLY A 63 -3.20 -0.58 21.30
CA GLY A 63 -2.87 0.44 22.28
C GLY A 63 -2.84 1.86 21.74
N MET A 64 -2.37 2.05 20.52
CA MET A 64 -2.41 3.37 19.86
C MET A 64 -3.84 3.83 19.57
N LEU A 65 -4.72 2.92 19.16
CA LEU A 65 -6.13 3.23 18.92
C LEU A 65 -6.81 3.68 20.21
N GLU A 66 -6.62 2.94 21.28
CA GLU A 66 -7.25 3.26 22.58
C GLU A 66 -6.73 4.59 23.14
N ALA A 67 -5.44 4.87 23.05
CA ALA A 67 -4.86 6.13 23.47
C ALA A 67 -5.34 7.32 22.61
N GLY A 68 -5.46 7.10 21.28
CA GLY A 68 -5.97 8.11 20.36
C GLY A 68 -7.44 8.44 20.59
N LYS A 69 -8.28 7.44 20.85
CA LYS A 69 -9.71 7.63 21.22
C LYS A 69 -9.86 8.47 22.50
N SER A 70 -8.97 8.26 23.47
CA SER A 70 -9.05 8.93 24.77
C SER A 70 -8.60 10.39 24.77
N GLY A 71 -7.60 10.76 23.93
CA GLY A 71 -7.01 12.09 23.98
C GLY A 71 -6.71 12.73 22.63
N GLY A 72 -7.15 12.11 21.54
CA GLY A 72 -6.89 12.53 20.17
C GLY A 72 -5.65 11.87 19.57
N PHE A 73 -5.70 11.71 18.25
CA PHE A 73 -4.59 11.17 17.45
C PHE A 73 -3.65 12.33 17.10
N LYS A 74 -2.84 12.77 18.06
CA LYS A 74 -2.01 13.96 17.93
C LYS A 74 -0.75 13.89 18.78
N ALA A 75 0.27 14.66 18.38
CA ALA A 75 1.59 14.63 19.00
C ALA A 75 1.64 15.19 20.44
N ASP A 76 0.70 16.03 20.83
CA ASP A 76 0.59 16.56 22.18
C ASP A 76 -0.23 15.67 23.13
N ASN A 77 -0.81 14.58 22.65
CA ASN A 77 -1.39 13.53 23.49
C ASN A 77 -0.28 12.61 24.01
N ALA A 78 0.14 12.83 25.26
CA ALA A 78 1.23 12.06 25.87
C ALA A 78 0.96 10.54 25.92
N ALA A 79 -0.30 10.13 26.11
CA ALA A 79 -0.67 8.71 26.12
C ALA A 79 -0.51 8.09 24.72
N TYR A 80 -0.90 8.81 23.67
CA TYR A 80 -0.74 8.36 22.27
C TYR A 80 0.74 8.23 21.89
N VAL A 81 1.55 9.22 22.24
CA VAL A 81 3.01 9.17 22.02
C VAL A 81 3.67 8.05 22.81
N SER A 82 3.22 7.79 24.05
CA SER A 82 3.72 6.68 24.86
C SER A 82 3.36 5.32 24.24
N ALA A 83 2.12 5.14 23.75
CA ALA A 83 1.70 3.93 23.06
C ALA A 83 2.52 3.68 21.77
N LEU A 84 2.79 4.75 20.99
CA LEU A 84 3.66 4.66 19.84
C LEU A 84 5.06 4.17 20.19
N LYS A 85 5.69 4.75 21.22
CA LYS A 85 7.01 4.33 21.68
C LYS A 85 7.03 2.88 22.19
N THR A 86 5.95 2.44 22.82
CA THR A 86 5.82 1.05 23.27
C THR A 86 5.81 0.08 22.10
N ILE A 87 5.02 0.37 21.06
CA ILE A 87 4.97 -0.48 19.87
C ILE A 87 6.30 -0.44 19.10
N ASP A 88 6.92 0.73 18.98
CA ASP A 88 8.27 0.87 18.40
C ASP A 88 9.29 -0.02 19.14
N GLY A 89 9.23 -0.05 20.47
CA GLY A 89 10.03 -0.96 21.28
C GLY A 89 9.77 -2.44 20.95
N TYR A 90 8.51 -2.85 20.78
CA TYR A 90 8.16 -4.23 20.39
C TYR A 90 8.70 -4.59 19.01
N ILE A 91 8.65 -3.67 18.06
CA ILE A 91 9.27 -3.88 16.74
C ILE A 91 10.78 -4.10 16.86
N GLY A 92 11.46 -3.31 17.71
CA GLY A 92 12.88 -3.52 18.02
C GLY A 92 13.18 -4.89 18.62
N GLU A 93 12.30 -5.40 19.50
CA GLU A 93 12.42 -6.74 20.05
C GLU A 93 12.22 -7.82 18.96
N PHE A 94 11.28 -7.64 18.04
CA PHE A 94 11.09 -8.56 16.90
C PHE A 94 12.29 -8.59 15.97
N LEU A 95 12.86 -7.45 15.64
CA LEU A 95 14.09 -7.37 14.84
C LEU A 95 15.23 -8.12 15.53
N SER A 96 15.42 -7.90 16.82
CA SER A 96 16.44 -8.60 17.62
C SER A 96 16.21 -10.10 17.67
N ALA A 97 14.96 -10.55 17.76
CA ALA A 97 14.62 -11.97 17.77
C ALA A 97 14.88 -12.62 16.41
N ILE A 98 14.61 -11.91 15.29
CA ILE A 98 14.92 -12.37 13.95
C ILE A 98 16.43 -12.53 13.77
N ASP A 99 17.20 -11.52 14.18
CA ASP A 99 18.66 -11.55 14.07
C ASP A 99 19.30 -12.65 14.94
N ALA A 100 18.64 -13.06 16.01
CA ALA A 100 19.09 -14.12 16.91
C ALA A 100 18.75 -15.54 16.43
N ARG A 101 18.01 -15.72 15.33
CA ARG A 101 17.68 -17.04 14.78
C ARG A 101 18.94 -17.75 14.28
N GLU A 102 18.98 -19.06 14.45
CA GLU A 102 20.14 -19.89 14.04
C GLU A 102 20.48 -19.73 12.55
N ASN A 103 19.45 -19.57 11.70
CA ASN A 103 19.59 -19.44 10.25
C ASN A 103 19.37 -18.01 9.74
N ALA A 104 19.40 -16.99 10.59
CA ALA A 104 19.11 -15.60 10.24
C ALA A 104 19.87 -15.10 9.00
N PHE A 105 21.13 -15.54 8.83
CA PHE A 105 21.95 -15.16 7.68
C PHE A 105 21.40 -15.69 6.33
N TYR A 106 20.64 -16.77 6.35
CA TYR A 106 20.07 -17.41 5.17
C TYR A 106 18.57 -17.11 4.98
N GLU A 107 17.98 -16.35 5.91
CA GLU A 107 16.56 -16.01 5.88
C GLU A 107 16.34 -14.61 5.30
N ASP A 108 15.34 -14.50 4.44
CA ASP A 108 14.88 -13.23 3.86
C ASP A 108 13.64 -12.74 4.62
N TRP A 109 13.80 -11.69 5.42
CA TRP A 109 12.71 -11.08 6.18
C TRP A 109 12.29 -9.74 5.59
N LEU A 110 11.05 -9.65 5.12
CA LEU A 110 10.38 -8.39 4.81
C LEU A 110 9.47 -8.00 5.96
N ILE A 111 9.79 -6.91 6.63
CA ILE A 111 8.98 -6.36 7.71
C ILE A 111 8.23 -5.15 7.20
N VAL A 112 6.90 -5.17 7.39
CA VAL A 112 6.01 -4.09 6.99
C VAL A 112 5.31 -3.58 8.24
N VAL A 113 5.47 -2.31 8.54
CA VAL A 113 4.75 -1.63 9.62
C VAL A 113 3.80 -0.62 9.02
N THR A 114 2.52 -0.75 9.35
CA THR A 114 1.46 0.10 8.81
C THR A 114 0.31 0.24 9.79
N SER A 115 -0.61 1.14 9.52
CA SER A 115 -1.90 1.21 10.19
C SER A 115 -3.04 1.00 9.19
N ASN A 116 -4.18 0.53 9.66
CA ASN A 116 -5.37 0.34 8.84
C ASN A 116 -6.13 1.65 8.58
N HIS A 117 -5.93 2.67 9.41
CA HIS A 117 -6.53 4.00 9.29
C HIS A 117 -5.75 5.03 10.11
N GLY A 118 -6.03 6.29 9.90
CA GLY A 118 -5.60 7.39 10.73
C GLY A 118 -6.68 7.78 11.76
N GLY A 119 -6.57 8.97 12.33
CA GLY A 119 -7.53 9.52 13.27
C GLY A 119 -7.39 11.02 13.42
N SER A 120 -8.44 11.64 13.91
CA SER A 120 -8.52 13.08 14.10
C SER A 120 -7.99 13.53 15.46
N ALA A 121 -7.63 14.80 15.56
CA ALA A 121 -7.11 15.38 16.81
C ALA A 121 -8.10 15.38 17.98
N ASP A 122 -9.39 15.19 17.72
CA ASP A 122 -10.45 15.06 18.72
C ASP A 122 -10.81 13.58 19.06
N GLY A 123 -10.06 12.60 18.55
CA GLY A 123 -10.22 11.19 18.87
C GLY A 123 -11.18 10.42 17.97
N ARG A 124 -11.77 11.05 16.94
CA ARG A 124 -12.61 10.34 15.96
C ARG A 124 -11.76 9.54 14.97
N TYR A 125 -12.29 8.44 14.49
CA TYR A 125 -11.68 7.56 13.50
C TYR A 125 -12.75 6.81 12.69
N GLY A 126 -12.37 6.22 11.58
CA GLY A 126 -13.26 5.45 10.71
C GLY A 126 -14.21 6.29 9.86
N GLY A 127 -14.05 7.61 9.86
CA GLY A 127 -14.77 8.54 8.99
C GLY A 127 -14.14 8.69 7.61
N THR A 128 -14.58 9.72 6.88
CA THR A 128 -14.17 9.98 5.49
C THR A 128 -13.20 11.14 5.35
N SER A 129 -12.84 11.81 6.44
CA SER A 129 -11.85 12.90 6.39
C SER A 129 -10.47 12.39 5.99
N GLU A 130 -9.65 13.26 5.42
CA GLU A 130 -8.31 12.91 4.97
C GLU A 130 -7.46 12.34 6.12
N VAL A 131 -7.48 12.97 7.28
CA VAL A 131 -6.72 12.53 8.46
C VAL A 131 -7.17 11.17 9.01
N GLU A 132 -8.44 10.82 8.86
CA GLU A 132 -8.97 9.52 9.28
C GLU A 132 -8.65 8.39 8.28
N ARG A 133 -8.49 8.73 7.00
CA ARG A 133 -8.15 7.78 5.94
C ARG A 133 -6.65 7.66 5.70
N ASN A 134 -5.87 8.61 6.18
CA ASN A 134 -4.43 8.62 6.00
C ASN A 134 -3.77 7.52 6.82
N THR A 135 -2.78 6.88 6.24
CA THR A 135 -1.95 5.87 6.88
C THR A 135 -0.52 5.99 6.39
N PHE A 136 0.36 5.17 6.91
CA PHE A 136 1.76 5.10 6.53
C PHE A 136 2.17 3.67 6.21
N GLY A 137 3.30 3.50 5.55
CA GLY A 137 3.94 2.21 5.35
C GLY A 137 5.44 2.36 5.56
N LEU A 138 6.00 1.56 6.46
CA LEU A 138 7.42 1.40 6.65
C LEU A 138 7.81 -0.01 6.19
N PHE A 139 8.86 -0.11 5.42
CA PHE A 139 9.35 -1.36 4.86
C PHE A 139 10.80 -1.54 5.26
N TYR A 140 11.11 -2.67 5.86
CA TYR A 140 12.46 -3.07 6.18
C TYR A 140 12.73 -4.46 5.60
N TYR A 141 13.87 -4.61 4.97
CA TYR A 141 14.33 -5.87 4.41
C TYR A 141 15.80 -6.05 4.75
N ASN A 142 16.15 -7.14 5.44
CA ASN A 142 17.48 -7.33 6.02
C ASN A 142 18.63 -7.38 4.99
N HIS A 143 18.36 -7.75 3.74
CA HIS A 143 19.34 -7.74 2.64
C HIS A 143 19.21 -6.52 1.73
N TYR A 144 18.39 -5.53 2.12
CA TYR A 144 18.22 -4.32 1.34
C TYR A 144 19.40 -3.37 1.54
N THR A 145 20.11 -3.08 0.47
CA THR A 145 21.06 -1.97 0.47
C THR A 145 20.27 -0.68 0.32
N GLU A 146 20.33 0.18 1.34
CA GLU A 146 19.64 1.46 1.34
C GLU A 146 20.03 2.25 0.08
N LYS A 147 19.06 2.44 -0.79
CA LYS A 147 19.17 3.37 -1.90
C LYS A 147 18.43 4.63 -1.49
N GLN A 148 19.21 5.65 -1.10
CA GLN A 148 18.65 6.94 -0.82
C GLN A 148 18.05 7.50 -2.12
N LEU A 149 16.73 7.43 -2.23
CA LEU A 149 16.00 8.15 -3.25
C LEU A 149 15.97 9.60 -2.81
N ASN A 150 16.98 10.36 -3.24
CA ASN A 150 17.07 11.78 -2.96
C ASN A 150 15.84 12.48 -3.53
N GLY A 151 14.97 12.86 -2.65
CA GLY A 151 14.01 13.91 -2.85
C GLY A 151 12.62 13.47 -3.27
N ASN A 152 11.68 14.10 -2.66
CA ASN A 152 10.27 14.27 -3.03
C ASN A 152 10.07 14.88 -4.44
N ARG A 153 10.97 14.64 -5.36
CA ARG A 153 10.82 15.07 -6.75
C ARG A 153 10.31 13.90 -7.56
N LEU A 154 9.01 13.74 -7.55
CA LEU A 154 8.34 13.07 -8.66
C LEU A 154 8.65 13.88 -9.91
N TYR A 155 9.63 13.44 -10.69
CA TYR A 155 9.84 13.99 -12.02
C TYR A 155 8.75 13.45 -12.91
N GLY A 156 7.81 14.31 -13.26
CA GLY A 156 6.82 14.05 -14.28
C GLY A 156 7.21 14.71 -15.59
N ALA A 157 6.81 14.17 -16.71
CA ALA A 157 6.84 14.90 -17.96
C ALA A 157 5.76 16.00 -17.92
N TYR A 158 6.16 17.26 -18.10
CA TYR A 158 5.25 18.38 -18.25
C TYR A 158 4.97 18.61 -19.73
N PHE A 159 3.72 18.50 -20.11
CA PHE A 159 3.25 18.76 -21.46
C PHE A 159 2.44 20.06 -21.45
N ASP A 160 3.03 21.12 -21.97
CA ASP A 160 2.33 22.34 -22.27
C ASP A 160 1.75 22.23 -23.68
N SER A 161 0.45 21.98 -23.76
CA SER A 161 -0.26 21.76 -25.02
C SER A 161 -1.09 22.98 -25.46
N GLN A 162 -0.72 24.18 -25.02
CA GLN A 162 -1.53 25.36 -25.32
C GLN A 162 -1.67 25.64 -26.82
N ASN A 163 -0.65 25.31 -27.61
CA ASN A 163 -0.63 25.58 -29.03
C ASN A 163 -0.13 24.42 -29.92
N GLU A 164 0.40 23.37 -29.34
CA GLU A 164 0.98 22.24 -30.10
C GLU A 164 0.78 20.92 -29.36
N TYR A 165 0.64 19.83 -30.11
CA TYR A 165 0.63 18.49 -29.55
C TYR A 165 2.05 18.10 -29.18
N LYS A 166 2.28 17.85 -27.89
CA LYS A 166 3.56 17.36 -27.38
C LYS A 166 3.41 15.94 -26.88
N ALA A 167 4.32 15.08 -27.25
CA ALA A 167 4.34 13.69 -26.82
C ALA A 167 5.76 13.20 -26.67
N VAL A 168 5.96 12.25 -25.75
CA VAL A 168 7.15 11.41 -25.69
C VAL A 168 6.84 10.11 -26.43
N VAL A 169 7.63 9.80 -27.44
CA VAL A 169 7.50 8.60 -28.25
C VAL A 169 8.64 7.64 -27.91
N PHE A 170 8.31 6.40 -27.63
CA PHE A 170 9.27 5.33 -27.36
C PHE A 170 9.26 4.34 -28.52
N ASP A 171 10.18 4.48 -29.45
CA ASP A 171 10.18 3.69 -30.71
C ASP A 171 10.50 2.21 -30.52
N SER A 172 11.37 1.88 -29.58
CA SER A 172 11.97 0.54 -29.52
C SER A 172 11.32 -0.40 -28.51
N ILE A 173 10.46 0.10 -27.61
CA ILE A 173 9.92 -0.70 -26.51
C ILE A 173 8.52 -1.24 -26.77
N GLY A 174 7.99 -1.02 -27.95
CA GLY A 174 6.63 -1.42 -28.31
C GLY A 174 6.33 -2.92 -28.10
N LYS A 175 7.32 -3.78 -28.23
CA LYS A 175 7.16 -5.23 -27.99
C LYS A 175 6.99 -5.60 -26.50
N TYR A 176 7.52 -4.77 -25.59
CA TYR A 176 7.43 -5.02 -24.15
C TYR A 176 6.12 -4.53 -23.53
N TYR A 177 5.39 -3.65 -24.22
CA TYR A 177 4.10 -3.11 -23.78
C TYR A 177 2.95 -3.62 -24.64
N SER A 178 3.11 -4.81 -25.22
CA SER A 178 2.00 -5.47 -25.90
C SER A 178 1.06 -5.99 -24.81
N LEU A 179 -0.13 -5.40 -24.71
CA LEU A 179 -1.22 -5.97 -23.92
C LEU A 179 -1.64 -7.25 -24.64
N GLY A 180 -1.30 -8.39 -24.05
CA GLY A 180 -1.74 -9.68 -24.51
C GLY A 180 -3.23 -9.89 -24.27
N MET A 181 -3.66 -11.15 -24.29
CA MET A 181 -5.04 -11.52 -23.93
C MET A 181 -5.23 -11.69 -22.41
N ASP A 182 -4.16 -11.56 -21.63
CA ASP A 182 -4.18 -11.71 -20.20
C ASP A 182 -4.68 -10.43 -19.48
N ALA A 183 -5.19 -10.60 -18.28
CA ALA A 183 -5.58 -9.48 -17.44
C ALA A 183 -4.35 -8.62 -17.08
N PHE A 184 -4.49 -7.33 -17.18
CA PHE A 184 -3.44 -6.37 -16.80
C PHE A 184 -3.99 -5.27 -15.92
N SER A 185 -3.10 -4.63 -15.16
CA SER A 185 -3.38 -3.42 -14.39
C SER A 185 -2.44 -2.30 -14.84
N MET A 186 -2.97 -1.09 -14.87
CA MET A 186 -2.19 0.10 -15.22
C MET A 186 -2.47 1.18 -14.18
N GLU A 187 -1.43 1.78 -13.63
CA GLU A 187 -1.52 2.91 -12.74
C GLU A 187 -0.82 4.13 -13.35
N ILE A 188 -1.52 5.25 -13.37
CA ILE A 188 -0.98 6.53 -13.87
C ILE A 188 -1.30 7.61 -12.86
N ILE A 189 -0.25 8.25 -12.35
CA ILE A 189 -0.37 9.44 -11.51
C ILE A 189 -0.20 10.67 -12.40
N MET A 190 -1.24 11.49 -12.50
CA MET A 190 -1.18 12.70 -13.30
C MET A 190 -1.80 13.90 -12.56
N ARG A 191 -1.24 15.06 -12.80
CA ARG A 191 -1.79 16.34 -12.38
C ARG A 191 -2.26 17.11 -13.60
N MET A 192 -3.52 17.48 -13.59
CA MET A 192 -4.09 18.37 -14.60
C MET A 192 -3.75 19.82 -14.27
N VAL A 193 -3.16 20.52 -15.22
CA VAL A 193 -2.89 21.95 -15.08
C VAL A 193 -3.91 22.71 -15.94
N PRO A 194 -4.71 23.61 -15.35
CA PRO A 194 -5.62 24.43 -16.11
C PRO A 194 -4.83 25.38 -17.03
N ARG A 195 -5.47 25.86 -18.06
CA ARG A 195 -4.95 26.95 -18.90
C ARG A 195 -4.76 28.23 -18.07
N GLN A 196 -4.05 29.20 -18.63
CA GLN A 196 -3.84 30.49 -17.98
C GLN A 196 -5.14 31.24 -17.67
N ASP A 197 -6.21 30.98 -18.44
CA ASP A 197 -7.55 31.51 -18.23
C ASP A 197 -8.36 30.74 -17.14
N GLY A 198 -7.73 29.76 -16.47
CA GLY A 198 -8.36 28.92 -15.45
C GLY A 198 -9.27 27.83 -16.01
N THR A 199 -9.41 27.70 -17.34
CA THR A 199 -10.24 26.68 -17.97
C THR A 199 -9.45 25.40 -18.27
N TYR A 200 -10.17 24.29 -18.38
CA TYR A 200 -9.66 23.07 -18.95
C TYR A 200 -10.16 22.90 -20.37
N ASN A 201 -9.35 22.36 -21.27
CA ASN A 201 -9.79 22.12 -22.65
C ASN A 201 -10.93 21.07 -22.64
N GLY A 202 -12.19 21.58 -22.75
CA GLY A 202 -13.36 20.77 -22.45
C GLY A 202 -13.91 19.92 -23.61
N ASN A 203 -13.42 20.10 -24.83
CA ASN A 203 -14.05 19.52 -26.01
C ASN A 203 -13.21 18.51 -26.77
N ASN A 204 -11.93 18.39 -26.46
CA ASN A 204 -11.01 17.51 -27.18
C ASN A 204 -10.66 16.27 -26.38
N TRP A 205 -10.44 15.20 -27.10
CA TRP A 205 -9.92 13.96 -26.56
C TRP A 205 -8.41 14.08 -26.41
N ASP A 206 -7.93 14.22 -25.17
CA ASP A 206 -6.51 14.25 -24.91
C ASP A 206 -6.02 12.82 -24.68
N ARG A 207 -5.12 12.35 -25.53
CA ARG A 207 -4.48 11.04 -25.31
C ARG A 207 -3.45 11.17 -24.20
N ILE A 208 -3.62 10.42 -23.13
CA ILE A 208 -2.71 10.39 -21.98
C ILE A 208 -1.58 9.40 -22.26
N LEU A 209 -1.93 8.20 -22.69
CA LEU A 209 -1.01 7.13 -23.03
C LEU A 209 -1.64 6.29 -24.15
N GLY A 210 -0.82 5.75 -25.03
CA GLY A 210 -1.36 4.89 -26.06
C GLY A 210 -0.33 4.29 -26.98
N LYS A 211 -0.74 3.23 -27.62
CA LYS A 211 -0.04 2.48 -28.67
C LYS A 211 -1.03 2.22 -29.80
N ALA A 212 -0.54 1.81 -30.96
CA ALA A 212 -1.42 1.34 -32.02
C ALA A 212 -2.36 0.23 -31.49
N GLY A 213 -3.66 0.43 -31.62
CA GLY A 213 -4.69 -0.51 -31.20
C GLY A 213 -5.33 -0.22 -29.85
N TRP A 214 -4.75 0.62 -28.99
CA TRP A 214 -5.37 1.03 -27.73
C TRP A 214 -4.86 2.40 -27.26
N GLY A 215 -5.61 3.05 -26.37
CA GLY A 215 -5.20 4.30 -25.74
C GLY A 215 -6.03 4.65 -24.52
N LEU A 216 -5.41 5.37 -23.61
CA LEU A 216 -6.05 6.01 -22.48
C LEU A 216 -6.26 7.48 -22.84
N TYR A 217 -7.49 7.91 -22.77
CA TYR A 217 -7.92 9.25 -23.17
C TYR A 217 -8.64 9.95 -22.03
N ARG A 218 -8.56 11.25 -22.06
CA ARG A 218 -9.37 12.11 -21.21
C ARG A 218 -10.32 12.96 -22.04
N GLN A 219 -11.56 13.05 -21.58
CA GLN A 219 -12.54 14.01 -22.09
C GLN A 219 -13.37 14.56 -20.92
N ARG A 220 -13.44 15.86 -20.78
CA ARG A 220 -14.29 16.56 -19.77
C ARG A 220 -14.20 16.00 -18.35
N GLY A 221 -13.01 15.65 -17.89
CA GLY A 221 -12.80 15.10 -16.55
C GLY A 221 -12.98 13.59 -16.41
N THR A 222 -13.44 12.92 -17.45
CA THR A 222 -13.51 11.45 -17.50
C THR A 222 -12.27 10.87 -18.16
N VAL A 223 -11.75 9.80 -17.62
CA VAL A 223 -10.67 9.03 -18.22
C VAL A 223 -11.27 7.75 -18.78
N SER A 224 -11.05 7.50 -20.06
CA SER A 224 -11.58 6.33 -20.76
C SER A 224 -10.45 5.54 -21.41
N MET A 225 -10.48 4.23 -21.29
CA MET A 225 -9.64 3.36 -22.11
C MET A 225 -10.37 3.02 -23.39
N ARG A 226 -9.72 3.24 -24.53
CA ARG A 226 -10.24 2.85 -25.84
C ARG A 226 -9.33 1.81 -26.48
N THR A 227 -9.90 0.74 -26.92
CA THR A 227 -9.26 -0.20 -27.85
C THR A 227 -9.83 0.09 -29.25
N ASN A 228 -8.94 0.27 -30.21
CA ASN A 228 -9.31 0.40 -31.59
C ASN A 228 -8.62 -0.73 -32.38
N PRO A 229 -9.17 -1.93 -32.38
CA PRO A 229 -8.70 -2.97 -33.27
C PRO A 229 -8.93 -2.49 -34.70
N LYS A 230 -7.97 -2.68 -35.57
CA LYS A 230 -8.08 -2.25 -36.98
C LYS A 230 -9.31 -2.81 -37.69
N GLU A 231 -9.97 -3.80 -37.10
CA GLU A 231 -11.12 -4.51 -37.66
C GLU A 231 -12.08 -4.99 -36.53
N GLY A 232 -12.73 -4.06 -35.83
CA GLY A 232 -13.72 -4.46 -34.81
C GLY A 232 -14.38 -3.26 -34.14
N PRO A 233 -15.52 -3.44 -33.46
CA PRO A 233 -16.19 -2.36 -32.76
C PRO A 233 -15.29 -1.84 -31.63
N ALA A 234 -15.18 -0.53 -31.51
CA ALA A 234 -14.51 0.13 -30.40
C ALA A 234 -15.23 -0.24 -29.08
N LEU A 235 -14.53 -0.88 -28.17
CA LEU A 235 -15.03 -1.07 -26.81
C LEU A 235 -14.70 0.19 -26.00
N GLU A 236 -15.72 0.90 -25.58
CA GLU A 236 -15.62 2.01 -24.65
C GLU A 236 -15.98 1.50 -23.26
N GLN A 237 -15.06 1.61 -22.30
CA GLN A 237 -15.35 1.42 -20.89
C GLN A 237 -15.03 2.74 -20.16
N ALA A 238 -16.01 3.24 -19.44
CA ALA A 238 -15.88 4.42 -18.57
C ALA A 238 -15.57 4.01 -17.14
#